data_ef0fb99ec204755d79cb4ae9d76ec11e
#
_entry.id   ef0fb99ec204755d79cb4ae9d76ec11e
#
_cell.length_a   1.000
_cell.length_b   1.000
_cell.length_c   1.000
_cell.angle_alpha   90.00
_cell.angle_beta   90.00
_cell.angle_gamma   90.00
#
_symmetry.space_group_name_H-M   'P 1'
#
loop_
_entity.id
_entity.type
_entity.pdbx_description
1 polymer ?
#
loop_
_entity_poly.entity_id
_entity_poly.type
_entity_poly.pdbx_seq_one_letter_code
_entity_poly.pdbx_strand_id
1 'polypeptide(L)'
;MNRTIKLLMISDIFVLTGFGLVMPILAIFIKDNLVGGTILSAGIASTIFLVTKCIVQLPFSRYVDKHEDKVKWLIVGTLLISSVPFIYIFAESIKLVYFAEIIRGIGSGLAYPTWLGLWSINLDKKHESFEWSLYSTLTGLGTAATAAIGAAIAEFIGFAYTFIFV
;
A
#
# COMPACT_ATOMS: atom_id res chain seq x y z
N MET A 1 -1.19 -25.64 0.65
CA MET A 1 -0.65 -24.24 0.58
C MET A 1 0.87 -24.27 0.43
N ASN A 2 1.39 -23.74 -0.65
CA ASN A 2 2.82 -23.68 -1.00
C ASN A 2 3.58 -22.68 -0.07
N ARG A 3 4.90 -22.93 0.13
CA ARG A 3 5.78 -22.03 0.90
C ARG A 3 5.80 -20.61 0.32
N THR A 4 5.80 -20.48 -1.00
CA THR A 4 5.77 -19.18 -1.68
C THR A 4 4.49 -18.41 -1.37
N ILE A 5 3.32 -19.06 -1.40
CA ILE A 5 2.04 -18.45 -1.03
C ILE A 5 2.06 -17.94 0.42
N LYS A 6 2.61 -18.72 1.36
CA LYS A 6 2.74 -18.28 2.77
C LYS A 6 3.58 -17.02 2.91
N LEU A 7 4.74 -16.97 2.21
CA LEU A 7 5.63 -15.81 2.25
C LEU A 7 4.98 -14.57 1.60
N LEU A 8 4.29 -14.75 0.47
CA LEU A 8 3.55 -13.66 -0.19
C LEU A 8 2.44 -13.12 0.73
N MET A 9 1.68 -14.01 1.37
CA MET A 9 0.64 -13.62 2.34
C MET A 9 1.23 -12.81 3.50
N ILE A 10 2.29 -13.33 4.14
CA ILE A 10 2.92 -12.68 5.29
C ILE A 10 3.44 -11.30 4.88
N SER A 11 4.18 -11.20 3.77
CA SER A 11 4.74 -9.93 3.32
C SER A 11 3.65 -8.90 3.02
N ASP A 12 2.56 -9.32 2.36
CA ASP A 12 1.47 -8.42 2.00
C ASP A 12 0.61 -8.02 3.20
N ILE A 13 0.42 -8.94 4.18
CA ILE A 13 -0.21 -8.61 5.45
C ILE A 13 0.57 -7.48 6.15
N PHE A 14 1.89 -7.54 6.24
CA PHE A 14 2.69 -6.47 6.83
C PHE A 14 2.50 -5.14 6.12
N VAL A 15 2.53 -5.12 4.78
CA VAL A 15 2.34 -3.90 3.99
C VAL A 15 0.93 -3.34 4.18
N LEU A 16 -0.10 -4.17 4.05
CA LEU A 16 -1.50 -3.71 4.14
C LEU A 16 -1.87 -3.30 5.56
N THR A 17 -1.41 -4.00 6.58
CA THR A 17 -1.66 -3.61 7.98
C THR A 17 -0.88 -2.36 8.36
N GLY A 18 0.35 -2.17 7.87
CA GLY A 18 1.09 -0.93 8.03
C GLY A 18 0.29 0.25 7.46
N PHE A 19 -0.11 0.19 6.19
CA PHE A 19 -0.95 1.22 5.58
C PHE A 19 -2.34 1.35 6.23
N GLY A 20 -2.85 0.31 6.84
CA GLY A 20 -4.07 0.34 7.66
C GLY A 20 -4.01 1.38 8.77
N LEU A 21 -2.84 1.64 9.36
CA LEU A 21 -2.64 2.69 10.37
C LEU A 21 -2.91 4.09 9.82
N VAL A 22 -2.56 4.35 8.57
CA VAL A 22 -2.52 5.70 7.97
C VAL A 22 -3.74 6.03 7.13
N MET A 23 -4.25 5.07 6.37
CA MET A 23 -5.29 5.33 5.37
C MET A 23 -6.54 6.03 5.92
N PRO A 24 -7.10 5.63 7.09
CA PRO A 24 -8.30 6.27 7.63
C PRO A 24 -8.09 7.72 8.04
N ILE A 25 -6.88 8.06 8.48
CA ILE A 25 -6.54 9.37 9.04
C ILE A 25 -5.88 10.32 8.05
N LEU A 26 -5.45 9.83 6.88
CA LEU A 26 -4.69 10.62 5.90
C LEU A 26 -5.46 11.86 5.41
N ALA A 27 -6.76 11.73 5.19
CA ALA A 27 -7.60 12.85 4.77
C ALA A 27 -7.71 13.94 5.86
N ILE A 28 -7.76 13.53 7.13
CA ILE A 28 -7.78 14.44 8.29
C ILE A 28 -6.42 15.13 8.42
N PHE A 29 -5.33 14.36 8.32
CA PHE A 29 -3.97 14.90 8.33
C PHE A 29 -3.78 15.96 7.24
N ILE A 30 -4.18 15.67 6.01
CA ILE A 30 -4.08 16.60 4.88
C ILE A 30 -4.85 17.88 5.18
N LYS A 31 -6.11 17.75 5.64
CA LYS A 31 -6.98 18.91 5.86
C LYS A 31 -6.51 19.80 6.99
N ASP A 32 -6.08 19.23 8.11
CA ASP A 32 -5.89 19.97 9.36
C ASP A 32 -4.42 20.35 9.63
N ASN A 33 -3.45 19.69 8.97
CA ASN A 33 -2.03 19.88 9.26
C ASN A 33 -1.20 20.44 8.11
N LEU A 34 -1.74 20.50 6.89
CA LEU A 34 -0.94 20.89 5.72
C LEU A 34 -1.35 22.23 5.12
N VAL A 35 -0.36 23.03 4.73
CA VAL A 35 -0.60 24.22 3.92
C VAL A 35 -1.24 23.86 2.59
N GLY A 36 -2.40 24.42 2.30
CA GLY A 36 -3.20 24.10 1.12
C GLY A 36 -4.03 22.80 1.24
N GLY A 37 -4.08 22.22 2.45
CA GLY A 37 -4.89 21.04 2.75
C GLY A 37 -6.38 21.36 2.80
N THR A 38 -7.17 20.54 2.11
CA THR A 38 -8.64 20.58 2.08
C THR A 38 -9.16 19.16 1.84
N ILE A 39 -10.46 18.94 2.03
CA ILE A 39 -11.09 17.66 1.68
C ILE A 39 -10.91 17.38 0.18
N LEU A 40 -11.02 18.41 -0.66
CA LEU A 40 -10.80 18.28 -2.11
C LEU A 40 -9.37 17.86 -2.42
N SER A 41 -8.37 18.48 -1.79
CA SER A 41 -6.96 18.12 -2.00
C SER A 41 -6.64 16.69 -1.53
N ALA A 42 -7.29 16.19 -0.48
CA ALA A 42 -7.20 14.79 -0.07
C ALA A 42 -7.79 13.84 -1.13
N GLY A 43 -8.93 14.20 -1.73
CA GLY A 43 -9.51 13.48 -2.86
C GLY A 43 -8.59 13.47 -4.09
N ILE A 44 -7.97 14.62 -4.41
CA ILE A 44 -6.99 14.73 -5.51
C ILE A 44 -5.76 13.86 -5.24
N ALA A 45 -5.26 13.81 -4.00
CA ALA A 45 -4.15 12.94 -3.62
C ALA A 45 -4.46 11.45 -3.91
N SER A 46 -5.63 10.99 -3.49
CA SER A 46 -6.10 9.62 -3.80
C SER A 46 -6.24 9.38 -5.30
N THR A 47 -6.71 10.36 -6.05
CA THR A 47 -6.83 10.29 -7.51
C THR A 47 -5.45 10.17 -8.17
N ILE A 48 -4.48 10.99 -7.75
CA ILE A 48 -3.09 10.94 -8.24
C ILE A 48 -2.50 9.54 -8.02
N PHE A 49 -2.67 8.97 -6.83
CA PHE A 49 -2.23 7.61 -6.54
C PHE A 49 -2.83 6.59 -7.52
N LEU A 50 -4.17 6.56 -7.64
CA LEU A 50 -4.86 5.57 -8.46
C LEU A 50 -4.52 5.71 -9.94
N VAL A 51 -4.50 6.93 -10.48
CA VAL A 51 -4.16 7.19 -11.87
C VAL A 51 -2.72 6.76 -12.16
N THR A 52 -1.78 7.16 -11.30
CA THR A 52 -0.37 6.77 -11.45
C THR A 52 -0.21 5.25 -11.40
N LYS A 53 -0.86 4.59 -10.43
CA LYS A 53 -0.87 3.13 -10.33
C LYS A 53 -1.38 2.50 -11.63
N CYS A 54 -2.51 2.93 -12.15
CA CYS A 54 -3.11 2.36 -13.37
C CYS A 54 -2.22 2.54 -14.59
N ILE A 55 -1.62 3.73 -14.75
CA ILE A 55 -0.70 4.01 -15.87
C ILE A 55 0.52 3.08 -15.84
N VAL A 56 1.09 2.84 -14.66
CA VAL A 56 2.27 1.98 -14.50
C VAL A 56 1.89 0.50 -14.57
N GLN A 57 0.83 0.09 -13.88
CA GLN A 57 0.44 -1.30 -13.70
C GLN A 57 0.18 -2.02 -15.03
N LEU A 58 -0.57 -1.40 -15.94
CA LEU A 58 -1.03 -2.07 -17.16
C LEU A 58 0.11 -2.39 -18.14
N PRO A 59 1.02 -1.48 -18.51
CA PRO A 59 2.17 -1.83 -19.33
C PRO A 59 3.16 -2.75 -18.61
N PHE A 60 3.33 -2.54 -17.29
CA PHE A 60 4.28 -3.33 -16.50
C PHE A 60 3.83 -4.78 -16.30
N SER A 61 2.53 -5.06 -16.22
CA SER A 61 2.03 -6.45 -16.14
C SER A 61 2.48 -7.30 -17.34
N ARG A 62 2.48 -6.72 -18.55
CA ARG A 62 2.99 -7.39 -19.75
C ARG A 62 4.48 -7.71 -19.70
N TYR A 63 5.26 -6.86 -19.03
CA TYR A 63 6.68 -7.11 -18.78
C TYR A 63 6.86 -8.30 -17.82
N VAL A 64 6.14 -8.26 -16.67
CA VAL A 64 6.20 -9.30 -15.63
C VAL A 64 5.81 -10.68 -16.15
N ASP A 65 4.84 -10.76 -17.06
CA ASP A 65 4.42 -12.03 -17.65
C ASP A 65 5.53 -12.71 -18.49
N LYS A 66 6.42 -11.91 -19.07
CA LYS A 66 7.49 -12.36 -19.96
C LYS A 66 8.84 -12.59 -19.28
N HIS A 67 9.00 -12.17 -18.02
CA HIS A 67 10.29 -12.19 -17.34
C HIS A 67 10.24 -12.97 -16.03
N GLU A 68 11.36 -13.58 -15.66
CA GLU A 68 11.49 -14.42 -14.47
C GLU A 68 11.83 -13.63 -13.19
N ASP A 69 12.24 -12.38 -13.30
CA ASP A 69 12.72 -11.53 -12.20
C ASP A 69 11.59 -10.87 -11.34
N LYS A 70 10.48 -11.60 -11.22
CA LYS A 70 9.27 -11.15 -10.49
C LYS A 70 9.57 -10.69 -9.05
N VAL A 71 10.34 -11.48 -8.29
CA VAL A 71 10.66 -11.18 -6.88
C VAL A 71 11.41 -9.87 -6.74
N LYS A 72 12.34 -9.57 -7.66
CA LYS A 72 13.08 -8.31 -7.68
C LYS A 72 12.15 -7.11 -7.79
N TRP A 73 11.19 -7.16 -8.71
CA TRP A 73 10.24 -6.07 -8.93
C TRP A 73 9.22 -5.93 -7.80
N LEU A 74 8.83 -7.05 -7.17
CA LEU A 74 8.03 -7.02 -5.95
C LEU A 74 8.77 -6.24 -4.84
N ILE A 75 10.06 -6.55 -4.63
CA ILE A 75 10.88 -5.86 -3.61
C ILE A 75 11.02 -4.37 -3.96
N VAL A 76 11.36 -4.02 -5.20
CA VAL A 76 11.49 -2.62 -5.62
C VAL A 76 10.18 -1.85 -5.41
N GLY A 77 9.06 -2.41 -5.84
CA GLY A 77 7.76 -1.78 -5.66
C GLY A 77 7.39 -1.61 -4.18
N THR A 78 7.63 -2.63 -3.36
CA THR A 78 7.37 -2.58 -1.91
C THR A 78 8.26 -1.54 -1.22
N LEU A 79 9.54 -1.44 -1.56
CA LEU A 79 10.44 -0.42 -1.01
C LEU A 79 9.99 1.00 -1.35
N LEU A 80 9.52 1.24 -2.59
CA LEU A 80 8.94 2.53 -2.98
C LEU A 80 7.69 2.84 -2.15
N ILE A 81 6.80 1.89 -1.97
CA ILE A 81 5.60 2.06 -1.13
C ILE A 81 6.00 2.36 0.32
N SER A 82 6.93 1.62 0.89
CA SER A 82 7.39 1.78 2.28
C SER A 82 8.15 3.08 2.53
N SER A 83 8.66 3.75 1.48
CA SER A 83 9.28 5.08 1.61
C SER A 83 8.28 6.20 1.80
N VAL A 84 7.01 6.00 1.45
CA VAL A 84 5.98 7.05 1.44
C VAL A 84 5.64 7.60 2.84
N PRO A 85 5.47 6.78 3.89
CA PRO A 85 5.22 7.29 5.23
C PRO A 85 6.32 8.24 5.73
N PHE A 86 7.59 7.98 5.37
CA PHE A 86 8.69 8.89 5.70
C PHE A 86 8.52 10.25 5.04
N ILE A 87 8.01 10.30 3.80
CA ILE A 87 7.74 11.58 3.12
C ILE A 87 6.60 12.32 3.83
N TYR A 88 5.60 11.63 4.33
CA TYR A 88 4.49 12.25 5.08
C TYR A 88 4.95 12.89 6.38
N ILE A 89 5.95 12.32 7.08
CA ILE A 89 6.50 12.89 8.32
C ILE A 89 7.05 14.32 8.08
N PHE A 90 7.65 14.55 6.92
CA PHE A 90 8.22 15.84 6.54
C PHE A 90 7.28 16.72 5.71
N ALA A 91 6.02 16.29 5.55
CA ALA A 91 5.08 17.02 4.72
C ALA A 91 4.53 18.25 5.47
N GLU A 92 4.90 19.44 5.02
CA GLU A 92 4.35 20.72 5.47
C GLU A 92 3.30 21.27 4.51
N SER A 93 3.27 20.77 3.28
CA SER A 93 2.34 21.21 2.25
C SER A 93 1.76 20.07 1.44
N ILE A 94 0.57 20.29 0.88
CA ILE A 94 -0.12 19.32 0.04
C ILE A 94 0.72 18.87 -1.18
N LYS A 95 1.60 19.72 -1.68
CA LYS A 95 2.45 19.40 -2.84
C LYS A 95 3.36 18.21 -2.58
N LEU A 96 3.91 18.11 -1.35
CA LEU A 96 4.77 16.98 -0.98
C LEU A 96 3.97 15.68 -0.85
N VAL A 97 2.72 15.77 -0.38
CA VAL A 97 1.81 14.62 -0.37
C VAL A 97 1.50 14.16 -1.80
N TYR A 98 1.22 15.06 -2.73
CA TYR A 98 1.00 14.70 -4.14
C TYR A 98 2.21 13.98 -4.74
N PHE A 99 3.41 14.44 -4.44
CA PHE A 99 4.64 13.77 -4.85
C PHE A 99 4.76 12.36 -4.21
N ALA A 100 4.46 12.24 -2.92
CA ALA A 100 4.45 10.95 -2.22
C ALA A 100 3.43 9.97 -2.83
N GLU A 101 2.24 10.47 -3.22
CA GLU A 101 1.20 9.65 -3.86
C GLU A 101 1.60 9.18 -5.27
N ILE A 102 2.40 9.96 -6.00
CA ILE A 102 3.01 9.52 -7.27
C ILE A 102 3.97 8.35 -7.01
N ILE A 103 4.88 8.49 -6.02
CA ILE A 103 5.82 7.40 -5.65
C ILE A 103 5.06 6.15 -5.22
N ARG A 104 4.02 6.31 -4.40
CA ARG A 104 3.15 5.20 -3.96
C ARG A 104 2.47 4.52 -5.15
N GLY A 105 1.97 5.32 -6.09
CA GLY A 105 1.35 4.83 -7.32
C GLY A 105 2.31 4.02 -8.18
N ILE A 106 3.53 4.53 -8.39
CA ILE A 106 4.58 3.82 -9.13
C ILE A 106 4.91 2.50 -8.41
N GLY A 107 5.21 2.55 -7.11
CA GLY A 107 5.53 1.36 -6.32
C GLY A 107 4.43 0.30 -6.37
N SER A 108 3.16 0.72 -6.20
CA SER A 108 2.01 -0.17 -6.29
C SER A 108 1.80 -0.72 -7.70
N GLY A 109 2.06 0.09 -8.74
CA GLY A 109 1.99 -0.33 -10.13
C GLY A 109 3.04 -1.38 -10.51
N LEU A 110 4.18 -1.40 -9.82
CA LEU A 110 5.22 -2.43 -9.96
C LEU A 110 4.92 -3.66 -9.10
N ALA A 111 4.60 -3.47 -7.82
CA ALA A 111 4.43 -4.55 -6.86
C ALA A 111 3.19 -5.41 -7.15
N TYR A 112 2.05 -4.78 -7.41
CA TYR A 112 0.76 -5.47 -7.50
C TYR A 112 0.69 -6.51 -8.63
N PRO A 113 1.02 -6.20 -9.91
CA PRO A 113 0.99 -7.22 -10.97
C PRO A 113 2.02 -8.33 -10.73
N THR A 114 3.16 -8.00 -10.14
CA THR A 114 4.20 -8.97 -9.79
C THR A 114 3.73 -9.93 -8.71
N TRP A 115 3.12 -9.40 -7.65
CA TRP A 115 2.51 -10.18 -6.58
C TRP A 115 1.41 -11.10 -7.14
N LEU A 116 0.54 -10.56 -7.97
CA LEU A 116 -0.56 -11.31 -8.59
C LEU A 116 -0.04 -12.44 -9.48
N GLY A 117 1.01 -12.19 -10.26
CA GLY A 117 1.66 -13.19 -11.09
C GLY A 117 2.29 -14.31 -10.26
N LEU A 118 3.04 -13.96 -9.20
CA LEU A 118 3.63 -14.93 -8.27
C LEU A 118 2.56 -15.75 -7.54
N TRP A 119 1.48 -15.11 -7.11
CA TRP A 119 0.35 -15.77 -6.46
C TRP A 119 -0.29 -16.78 -7.39
N SER A 120 -0.65 -16.37 -8.61
CA SER A 120 -1.38 -17.20 -9.57
C SER A 120 -0.63 -18.47 -9.99
N ILE A 121 0.70 -18.40 -10.16
CA ILE A 121 1.50 -19.57 -10.55
C ILE A 121 1.77 -20.54 -9.40
N ASN A 122 1.65 -20.08 -8.16
CA ASN A 122 1.91 -20.89 -6.96
C ASN A 122 0.63 -21.36 -6.25
N LEU A 123 -0.54 -20.91 -6.70
CA LEU A 123 -1.84 -21.24 -6.11
C LEU A 123 -2.12 -22.75 -6.21
N ASP A 124 -2.63 -23.34 -5.13
CA ASP A 124 -3.04 -24.75 -5.12
C ASP A 124 -4.40 -24.90 -5.81
N LYS A 125 -4.39 -25.49 -6.99
CA LYS A 125 -5.58 -25.70 -7.83
C LYS A 125 -6.72 -26.49 -7.17
N LYS A 126 -6.47 -27.18 -6.06
CA LYS A 126 -7.51 -27.87 -5.29
C LYS A 126 -8.09 -27.05 -4.15
N HIS A 127 -7.43 -25.97 -3.75
CA HIS A 127 -7.78 -25.15 -2.57
C HIS A 127 -7.76 -23.64 -2.87
N GLU A 128 -7.97 -23.25 -4.12
CA GLU A 128 -7.90 -21.85 -4.58
C GLU A 128 -8.79 -20.91 -3.75
N SER A 129 -10.06 -21.26 -3.61
CA SER A 129 -11.03 -20.45 -2.86
C SER A 129 -10.65 -20.30 -1.38
N PHE A 130 -10.12 -21.36 -0.78
CA PHE A 130 -9.67 -21.34 0.61
C PHE A 130 -8.43 -20.42 0.77
N GLU A 131 -7.44 -20.53 -0.10
CA GLU A 131 -6.22 -19.70 -0.04
C GLU A 131 -6.54 -18.21 -0.25
N TRP A 132 -7.43 -17.88 -1.20
CA TRP A 132 -7.92 -16.51 -1.40
C TRP A 132 -8.72 -15.99 -0.20
N SER A 133 -9.62 -16.82 0.36
CA SER A 133 -10.43 -16.42 1.52
C SER A 133 -9.57 -16.23 2.76
N LEU A 134 -8.58 -17.10 2.98
CA LEU A 134 -7.64 -16.98 4.09
C LEU A 134 -6.83 -15.67 3.98
N TYR A 135 -6.28 -15.39 2.82
CA TYR A 135 -5.56 -14.15 2.55
C TYR A 135 -6.46 -12.92 2.80
N SER A 136 -7.65 -12.89 2.19
CA SER A 136 -8.59 -11.77 2.34
C SER A 136 -9.02 -11.56 3.80
N THR A 137 -9.24 -12.66 4.54
CA THR A 137 -9.62 -12.58 5.96
C THR A 137 -8.49 -12.03 6.82
N LEU A 138 -7.27 -12.54 6.64
CA LEU A 138 -6.12 -12.09 7.44
C LEU A 138 -5.77 -10.63 7.16
N THR A 139 -5.75 -10.22 5.89
CA THR A 139 -5.49 -8.83 5.51
C THR A 139 -6.62 -7.90 5.97
N GLY A 140 -7.88 -8.33 5.84
CA GLY A 140 -9.02 -7.54 6.30
C GLY A 140 -9.04 -7.33 7.81
N LEU A 141 -8.85 -8.39 8.61
CA LEU A 141 -8.78 -8.29 10.07
C LEU A 141 -7.56 -7.49 10.52
N GLY A 142 -6.41 -7.70 9.89
CA GLY A 142 -5.20 -6.92 10.18
C GLY A 142 -5.40 -5.42 9.91
N THR A 143 -5.94 -5.08 8.75
CA THR A 143 -6.23 -3.68 8.38
C THR A 143 -7.28 -3.06 9.31
N ALA A 144 -8.33 -3.79 9.68
CA ALA A 144 -9.35 -3.30 10.60
C ALA A 144 -8.77 -2.99 12.00
N ALA A 145 -7.95 -3.90 12.53
CA ALA A 145 -7.27 -3.68 13.81
C ALA A 145 -6.34 -2.46 13.77
N THR A 146 -5.50 -2.37 12.74
CA THR A 146 -4.54 -1.27 12.61
C THR A 146 -5.22 0.07 12.31
N ALA A 147 -6.36 0.10 11.62
CA ALA A 147 -7.13 1.32 11.41
C ALA A 147 -7.56 1.97 12.74
N ALA A 148 -8.07 1.17 13.69
CA ALA A 148 -8.44 1.66 15.01
C ALA A 148 -7.20 2.11 15.83
N ILE A 149 -6.12 1.31 15.78
CA ILE A 149 -4.87 1.65 16.47
C ILE A 149 -4.26 2.94 15.89
N GLY A 150 -4.20 3.07 14.57
CA GLY A 150 -3.66 4.25 13.90
C GLY A 150 -4.45 5.53 14.23
N ALA A 151 -5.76 5.44 14.25
CA ALA A 151 -6.62 6.56 14.67
C ALA A 151 -6.36 6.96 16.14
N ALA A 152 -6.25 5.99 17.04
CA ALA A 152 -5.93 6.27 18.45
C ALA A 152 -4.54 6.90 18.62
N ILE A 153 -3.51 6.39 17.93
CA ILE A 153 -2.16 6.99 17.97
C ILE A 153 -2.21 8.43 17.45
N ALA A 154 -2.89 8.67 16.32
CA ALA A 154 -2.99 10.01 15.75
C ALA A 154 -3.69 10.99 16.67
N GLU A 155 -4.75 10.56 17.35
CA GLU A 155 -5.55 11.40 18.26
C GLU A 155 -4.81 11.72 19.57
N PHE A 156 -4.16 10.72 20.20
CA PHE A 156 -3.57 10.88 21.54
C PHE A 156 -2.08 11.27 21.51
N ILE A 157 -1.35 10.91 20.44
CA ILE A 157 0.11 11.06 20.39
C ILE A 157 0.51 11.97 19.21
N GLY A 158 -0.22 11.90 18.08
CA GLY A 158 -0.01 12.73 16.90
C GLY A 158 0.30 11.95 15.63
N PHE A 159 0.05 12.58 14.48
CA PHE A 159 0.19 11.96 13.17
C PHE A 159 1.61 11.47 12.84
N ALA A 160 2.64 12.22 13.23
CA ALA A 160 4.03 11.85 12.95
C ALA A 160 4.39 10.47 13.52
N TYR A 161 3.93 10.18 14.73
CA TYR A 161 4.16 8.86 15.34
C TYR A 161 3.42 7.75 14.60
N THR A 162 2.22 8.00 14.11
CA THR A 162 1.49 7.01 13.29
C THR A 162 2.27 6.67 12.02
N PHE A 163 2.89 7.66 11.37
CA PHE A 163 3.68 7.44 10.15
C PHE A 163 5.00 6.68 10.41
N ILE A 164 5.56 6.76 11.62
CA ILE A 164 6.78 6.02 12.01
C ILE A 164 6.48 4.51 12.16
N PHE A 165 5.27 4.15 12.58
CA PHE A 165 4.89 2.75 12.83
C PHE A 165 4.42 1.99 11.57
N VAL A 166 4.38 2.61 10.41
CA VAL A 166 4.02 1.97 9.13
C VAL A 166 5.21 1.25 8.51
#